data_9824e88d5b56de63fc3d22d1162c80dc
#
_entry.id   9824e88d5b56de63fc3d22d1162c80dc
#
_cell.length_a   1.000
_cell.length_b   1.000
_cell.length_c   1.000
_cell.angle_alpha   90.00
_cell.angle_beta   90.00
_cell.angle_gamma   90.00
#
_symmetry.space_group_name_H-M   'P 1'
#
loop_
_entity.id
_entity.type
_entity.pdbx_description
1 polymer ?
#
loop_
_entity_poly.entity_id
_entity_poly.type
_entity_poly.pdbx_seq_one_letter_code
_entity_poly.pdbx_strand_id
1 'polypeptide(L)'
;FRASAHKFPLWTRHTPSGASKFKELTGVENGMEMVYFPSCITRTMGASADYEDVDFVSVTEQIIALLTRADFTIRYPENLSKLCCGMAFSSKGFRKQAAQKAEELNEALLRASDNGRLPILCDMSPCLLHMRETLDKRLRLYEPVEFIYDFMRDRLNFTKLPVTVAVHSTCSTTKMGVQDKLVELAGLCANRVVSPAQVTCCGWAGDRGFFYPELNASGLHYLKPNLQGATEGYSNSRTCEIGLTMNSGISYKSIVYLVEKATR
;
A
#
# COMPACT_ATOMS: atom_id res chain seq x y z
N PHE A 1 -21.90 13.68 -23.35
CA PHE A 1 -21.21 13.20 -22.12
C PHE A 1 -20.22 12.05 -22.37
N ARG A 2 -20.49 11.08 -23.26
CA ARG A 2 -19.56 9.98 -23.56
C ARG A 2 -18.27 10.40 -24.28
N ALA A 3 -18.29 11.42 -25.10
CA ALA A 3 -17.11 11.87 -25.87
C ALA A 3 -16.07 12.63 -25.01
N SER A 4 -16.45 13.13 -23.84
CA SER A 4 -15.56 13.82 -22.88
C SER A 4 -15.07 12.91 -21.75
N ALA A 5 -15.66 11.72 -21.56
CA ALA A 5 -15.37 10.82 -20.43
C ALA A 5 -13.89 10.35 -20.41
N HIS A 6 -13.25 10.20 -21.56
CA HIS A 6 -11.83 9.80 -21.64
C HIS A 6 -10.83 10.96 -21.52
N LYS A 7 -11.29 12.21 -21.45
CA LYS A 7 -10.42 13.39 -21.34
C LYS A 7 -10.24 13.87 -19.89
N PHE A 8 -11.18 13.54 -19.02
CA PHE A 8 -11.16 13.92 -17.62
C PHE A 8 -11.29 12.68 -16.73
N PRO A 9 -10.54 12.61 -15.62
CA PRO A 9 -10.66 11.51 -14.68
C PRO A 9 -12.05 11.48 -14.04
N LEU A 10 -12.64 10.31 -13.97
CA LEU A 10 -13.91 10.11 -13.28
C LEU A 10 -13.64 10.07 -11.76
N TRP A 11 -14.20 11.03 -11.05
CA TRP A 11 -14.17 11.03 -9.61
C TRP A 11 -15.25 10.09 -9.07
N THR A 12 -14.91 9.28 -8.08
CA THR A 12 -15.85 8.38 -7.42
C THR A 12 -15.99 8.76 -5.94
N ARG A 13 -17.12 8.43 -5.33
CA ARG A 13 -17.33 8.62 -3.88
C ARG A 13 -16.30 7.84 -3.04
N HIS A 14 -15.71 6.78 -3.60
CA HIS A 14 -14.70 5.93 -2.96
C HIS A 14 -13.28 6.46 -3.10
N THR A 15 -13.09 7.55 -3.83
CA THR A 15 -11.78 8.19 -3.93
C THR A 15 -11.48 8.92 -2.62
N PRO A 16 -10.33 8.64 -1.98
CA PRO A 16 -9.98 9.31 -0.73
C PRO A 16 -9.89 10.83 -0.88
N SER A 17 -10.19 11.56 0.19
CA SER A 17 -9.89 12.98 0.29
C SER A 17 -8.38 13.25 0.22
N GLY A 18 -7.98 14.50 0.05
CA GLY A 18 -6.57 14.88 0.17
C GLY A 18 -6.03 14.59 1.57
N ALA A 19 -4.80 14.07 1.64
CA ALA A 19 -4.15 13.83 2.92
C ALA A 19 -3.76 15.15 3.62
N SER A 20 -3.73 15.12 4.94
CA SER A 20 -3.06 16.14 5.74
C SER A 20 -1.58 16.19 5.41
N LYS A 21 -0.90 17.30 5.72
CA LYS A 21 0.56 17.39 5.56
C LYS A 21 1.23 16.27 6.37
N PHE A 22 2.02 15.46 5.69
CA PHE A 22 2.77 14.38 6.31
C PHE A 22 3.71 14.91 7.39
N LYS A 23 3.73 14.27 8.56
CA LYS A 23 4.62 14.57 9.68
C LYS A 23 5.62 13.43 9.83
N GLU A 24 6.90 13.77 9.85
CA GLU A 24 8.00 12.82 10.06
C GLU A 24 8.14 12.56 11.58
N LEU A 25 7.46 11.51 12.07
CA LEU A 25 7.57 11.08 13.46
C LEU A 25 8.61 9.97 13.56
N THR A 26 9.52 10.08 14.50
CA THR A 26 10.71 9.22 14.62
C THR A 26 10.48 7.89 15.34
N GLY A 27 9.26 7.61 15.80
CA GLY A 27 8.97 6.40 16.57
C GLY A 27 9.56 6.46 17.98
N VAL A 28 10.19 5.38 18.44
CA VAL A 28 10.82 5.31 19.76
C VAL A 28 12.30 5.69 19.68
N GLU A 29 12.83 6.24 20.77
CA GLU A 29 14.28 6.47 20.91
C GLU A 29 15.00 5.15 21.20
N ASN A 30 16.17 4.95 20.57
CA ASN A 30 17.01 3.73 20.74
C ASN A 30 16.32 2.40 20.38
N GLY A 31 15.26 2.43 19.58
CA GLY A 31 14.66 1.25 18.99
C GLY A 31 15.47 0.67 17.84
N MET A 32 14.94 -0.35 17.19
CA MET A 32 15.56 -0.90 15.97
C MET A 32 15.42 0.09 14.81
N GLU A 33 16.55 0.53 14.27
CA GLU A 33 16.55 1.53 13.21
C GLU A 33 16.05 0.97 11.88
N MET A 34 15.23 1.75 11.20
CA MET A 34 14.77 1.48 9.85
C MET A 34 14.52 2.77 9.07
N VAL A 35 14.36 2.67 7.76
CA VAL A 35 13.99 3.80 6.91
C VAL A 35 12.55 3.65 6.45
N TYR A 36 11.71 4.67 6.65
CA TYR A 36 10.38 4.73 6.06
C TYR A 36 10.36 5.69 4.88
N PHE A 37 10.00 5.17 3.72
CA PHE A 37 9.73 5.93 2.51
C PHE A 37 8.24 5.87 2.18
N PRO A 38 7.40 6.77 2.73
CA PRO A 38 6.01 6.90 2.33
C PRO A 38 5.94 7.34 0.87
N SER A 39 5.22 6.58 0.07
CA SER A 39 5.06 6.86 -1.36
C SER A 39 4.34 8.19 -1.60
N CYS A 40 4.56 8.80 -2.77
CA CYS A 40 3.90 10.07 -3.09
C CYS A 40 2.37 9.95 -3.06
N ILE A 41 1.83 8.82 -3.51
CA ILE A 41 0.38 8.61 -3.52
C ILE A 41 -0.19 8.45 -2.09
N THR A 42 0.50 7.77 -1.20
CA THR A 42 0.05 7.62 0.20
C THR A 42 0.15 8.94 0.96
N ARG A 43 1.13 9.79 0.64
CA ARG A 43 1.25 11.14 1.19
C ARG A 43 0.20 12.13 0.67
N THR A 44 -0.44 11.84 -0.47
CA THR A 44 -1.44 12.73 -1.09
C THR A 44 -2.88 12.23 -0.94
N MET A 45 -3.07 10.92 -0.79
CA MET A 45 -4.39 10.34 -0.53
C MET A 45 -4.60 10.12 0.97
N GLY A 46 -5.55 10.81 1.54
CA GLY A 46 -6.00 10.63 2.94
C GLY A 46 -6.79 9.35 3.17
N ALA A 47 -7.47 9.28 4.29
CA ALA A 47 -8.41 8.20 4.57
C ALA A 47 -9.58 8.25 3.59
N SER A 48 -10.15 7.09 3.24
CA SER A 48 -11.37 7.04 2.45
C SER A 48 -12.59 7.36 3.32
N ALA A 49 -13.59 8.03 2.74
CA ALA A 49 -14.88 8.27 3.38
C ALA A 49 -15.64 6.97 3.71
N ASP A 50 -15.26 5.84 3.08
CA ASP A 50 -15.83 4.53 3.35
C ASP A 50 -15.26 3.87 4.63
N TYR A 51 -14.36 4.56 5.36
CA TYR A 51 -13.75 4.07 6.61
C TYR A 51 -14.48 4.65 7.82
N GLU A 52 -15.76 4.31 7.96
CA GLU A 52 -16.61 4.83 9.05
C GLU A 52 -16.12 4.46 10.46
N ASP A 53 -15.35 3.35 10.58
CA ASP A 53 -14.89 2.81 11.87
C ASP A 53 -13.45 3.22 12.27
N VAL A 54 -12.77 3.99 11.45
CA VAL A 54 -11.38 4.37 11.74
C VAL A 54 -11.35 5.89 11.78
N ASP A 55 -11.00 6.48 12.90
CA ASP A 55 -10.86 7.92 13.18
C ASP A 55 -10.11 8.71 12.09
N PHE A 56 -10.50 8.63 10.82
CA PHE A 56 -9.92 9.28 9.64
C PHE A 56 -8.37 9.27 9.59
N VAL A 57 -7.75 8.27 10.23
CA VAL A 57 -6.30 8.12 10.33
C VAL A 57 -5.74 7.63 9.00
N SER A 58 -4.72 8.29 8.49
CA SER A 58 -4.09 7.93 7.22
C SER A 58 -3.28 6.64 7.32
N VAL A 59 -3.01 5.99 6.18
CA VAL A 59 -2.13 4.80 6.12
C VAL A 59 -0.74 5.09 6.71
N THR A 60 -0.21 6.30 6.48
CA THR A 60 1.10 6.70 7.03
C THR A 60 1.09 6.77 8.55
N GLU A 61 0.04 7.31 9.15
CA GLU A 61 -0.12 7.37 10.61
C GLU A 61 -0.28 5.98 11.21
N GLN A 62 -1.03 5.08 10.56
CA GLN A 62 -1.17 3.68 10.99
C GLN A 62 0.17 2.93 10.93
N ILE A 63 0.96 3.11 9.87
CA ILE A 63 2.30 2.52 9.75
C ILE A 63 3.21 3.02 10.87
N ILE A 64 3.23 4.33 11.14
CA ILE A 64 4.04 4.91 12.20
C ILE A 64 3.61 4.37 13.57
N ALA A 65 2.31 4.25 13.83
CA ALA A 65 1.79 3.68 15.07
C ALA A 65 2.24 2.22 15.26
N LEU A 66 2.17 1.40 14.22
CA LEU A 66 2.65 0.02 14.25
C LEU A 66 4.17 -0.07 14.47
N LEU A 67 4.95 0.75 13.77
CA LEU A 67 6.41 0.81 13.92
C LEU A 67 6.79 1.23 15.35
N THR A 68 6.11 2.23 15.89
CA THR A 68 6.32 2.67 17.28
C THR A 68 5.98 1.57 18.29
N ARG A 69 4.86 0.86 18.09
CA ARG A 69 4.44 -0.25 18.95
C ARG A 69 5.38 -1.44 18.87
N ALA A 70 6.01 -1.66 17.72
CA ALA A 70 7.00 -2.72 17.51
C ALA A 70 8.44 -2.30 17.83
N ASP A 71 8.63 -1.17 18.50
CA ASP A 71 9.90 -0.66 19.02
C ASP A 71 10.92 -0.30 17.93
N PHE A 72 10.46 0.43 16.90
CA PHE A 72 11.33 0.94 15.83
C PHE A 72 11.64 2.43 15.99
N THR A 73 12.90 2.79 15.70
CA THR A 73 13.34 4.17 15.42
C THR A 73 13.26 4.40 13.91
N ILE A 74 12.51 5.42 13.51
CA ILE A 74 12.19 5.68 12.10
C ILE A 74 13.07 6.80 11.56
N ARG A 75 13.83 6.51 10.51
CA ARG A 75 14.55 7.50 9.71
C ARG A 75 13.76 7.79 8.41
N TYR A 76 13.91 9.00 7.89
CA TYR A 76 13.35 9.41 6.62
C TYR A 76 14.45 9.86 5.66
N PRO A 77 14.30 9.63 4.34
CA PRO A 77 15.22 10.20 3.38
C PRO A 77 15.04 11.72 3.31
N GLU A 78 16.14 12.45 3.15
CA GLU A 78 16.12 13.90 3.00
C GLU A 78 15.27 14.35 1.80
N ASN A 79 14.68 15.53 1.90
CA ASN A 79 13.82 16.09 0.86
C ASN A 79 12.65 15.20 0.44
N LEU A 80 12.12 14.40 1.36
CA LEU A 80 11.07 13.41 1.15
C LEU A 80 9.91 13.94 0.26
N SER A 81 9.49 15.19 0.44
CA SER A 81 8.40 15.80 -0.33
C SER A 81 8.64 15.85 -1.86
N LYS A 82 9.89 15.83 -2.30
CA LYS A 82 10.32 15.88 -3.71
C LYS A 82 10.59 14.50 -4.30
N LEU A 83 10.71 13.47 -3.45
CA LEU A 83 11.07 12.13 -3.88
C LEU A 83 9.88 11.38 -4.47
N CYS A 84 10.18 10.61 -5.52
CA CYS A 84 9.23 9.73 -6.21
C CYS A 84 9.99 8.53 -6.78
N CYS A 85 9.39 7.34 -6.78
CA CYS A 85 9.99 6.15 -7.37
C CYS A 85 10.13 6.19 -8.90
N GLY A 86 9.48 7.14 -9.58
CA GLY A 86 9.51 7.26 -11.04
C GLY A 86 8.46 6.41 -11.78
N MET A 87 7.77 5.50 -11.11
CA MET A 87 6.85 4.56 -11.76
C MET A 87 5.76 5.25 -12.59
N ALA A 88 5.17 6.35 -12.10
CA ALA A 88 4.14 7.09 -12.83
C ALA A 88 4.65 7.60 -14.18
N PHE A 89 5.88 8.10 -14.24
CA PHE A 89 6.55 8.50 -15.48
C PHE A 89 6.83 7.30 -16.39
N SER A 90 7.39 6.23 -15.82
CA SER A 90 7.70 5.00 -16.56
C SER A 90 6.45 4.42 -17.23
N SER A 91 5.33 4.33 -16.52
CA SER A 91 4.06 3.78 -17.02
C SER A 91 3.44 4.60 -18.17
N LYS A 92 3.82 5.86 -18.31
CA LYS A 92 3.39 6.77 -19.38
C LYS A 92 4.42 6.92 -20.49
N GLY A 93 5.54 6.19 -20.45
CA GLY A 93 6.61 6.25 -21.46
C GLY A 93 7.62 7.38 -21.29
N PHE A 94 7.55 8.17 -20.22
CA PHE A 94 8.50 9.23 -19.89
C PHE A 94 9.78 8.67 -19.25
N ARG A 95 10.54 7.89 -20.02
CA ARG A 95 11.70 7.13 -19.52
C ARG A 95 12.79 7.99 -18.90
N LYS A 96 13.09 9.17 -19.48
CA LYS A 96 14.12 10.08 -18.96
C LYS A 96 13.73 10.60 -17.57
N GLN A 97 12.49 11.05 -17.40
CA GLN A 97 11.97 11.55 -16.14
C GLN A 97 11.88 10.44 -15.10
N ALA A 98 11.50 9.23 -15.52
CA ALA A 98 11.49 8.05 -14.65
C ALA A 98 12.89 7.74 -14.12
N ALA A 99 13.90 7.71 -14.99
CA ALA A 99 15.30 7.45 -14.62
C ALA A 99 15.85 8.53 -13.68
N GLN A 100 15.59 9.81 -13.97
CA GLN A 100 15.98 10.91 -13.08
C GLN A 100 15.37 10.76 -11.68
N LYS A 101 14.07 10.46 -11.59
CA LYS A 101 13.42 10.27 -10.28
C LYS A 101 13.92 9.03 -9.54
N ALA A 102 14.24 7.98 -10.25
CA ALA A 102 14.85 6.79 -9.67
C ALA A 102 16.25 7.10 -9.10
N GLU A 103 17.08 7.87 -9.82
CA GLU A 103 18.41 8.29 -9.36
C GLU A 103 18.33 9.16 -8.10
N GLU A 104 17.49 10.21 -8.10
CA GLU A 104 17.25 11.10 -6.95
C GLU A 104 16.84 10.29 -5.71
N LEU A 105 15.94 9.31 -5.90
CA LEU A 105 15.48 8.44 -4.82
C LEU A 105 16.58 7.48 -4.36
N ASN A 106 17.32 6.89 -5.29
CA ASN A 106 18.41 5.96 -5.01
C ASN A 106 19.46 6.58 -4.09
N GLU A 107 19.95 7.76 -4.44
CA GLU A 107 20.92 8.49 -3.62
C GLU A 107 20.36 8.82 -2.22
N ALA A 108 19.12 9.31 -2.14
CA ALA A 108 18.50 9.65 -0.87
C ALA A 108 18.33 8.42 0.05
N LEU A 109 17.93 7.26 -0.53
CA LEU A 109 17.76 6.02 0.22
C LEU A 109 19.10 5.40 0.63
N LEU A 110 20.14 5.46 -0.20
CA LEU A 110 21.49 5.01 0.19
C LEU A 110 22.00 5.81 1.38
N ARG A 111 21.85 7.15 1.39
CA ARG A 111 22.23 7.98 2.55
C ARG A 111 21.41 7.63 3.79
N ALA A 112 20.09 7.58 3.68
CA ALA A 112 19.20 7.33 4.81
C ALA A 112 19.39 5.94 5.44
N SER A 113 19.73 4.93 4.61
CA SER A 113 19.88 3.54 5.04
C SER A 113 21.30 3.11 5.40
N ASP A 114 22.23 4.04 5.52
CA ASP A 114 23.65 3.74 5.74
C ASP A 114 24.18 2.73 4.66
N ASN A 115 24.01 3.10 3.39
CA ASN A 115 24.37 2.31 2.22
C ASN A 115 23.68 0.93 2.15
N GLY A 116 22.42 0.86 2.57
CA GLY A 116 21.60 -0.36 2.52
C GLY A 116 21.71 -1.24 3.77
N ARG A 117 22.42 -0.80 4.81
CA ARG A 117 22.49 -1.52 6.10
C ARG A 117 21.12 -1.60 6.77
N LEU A 118 20.37 -0.51 6.78
CA LEU A 118 19.03 -0.46 7.38
C LEU A 118 17.97 -0.96 6.40
N PRO A 119 16.95 -1.69 6.88
CA PRO A 119 15.81 -2.05 6.06
C PRO A 119 14.96 -0.82 5.72
N ILE A 120 14.38 -0.80 4.52
CA ILE A 120 13.60 0.29 3.99
C ILE A 120 12.17 -0.17 3.73
N LEU A 121 11.20 0.45 4.38
CA LEU A 121 9.77 0.23 4.15
C LEU A 121 9.24 1.23 3.12
N CYS A 122 8.63 0.73 2.03
CA CYS A 122 7.83 1.52 1.09
C CYS A 122 6.38 1.03 1.14
N ASP A 123 5.44 1.92 1.40
CA ASP A 123 4.04 1.63 1.69
C ASP A 123 3.15 1.35 0.47
N MET A 124 3.74 1.18 -0.70
CA MET A 124 3.00 1.01 -1.96
C MET A 124 3.64 -0.08 -2.82
N SER A 125 2.99 -1.22 -2.92
CA SER A 125 3.50 -2.41 -3.62
C SER A 125 3.95 -2.14 -5.08
N PRO A 126 3.20 -1.42 -5.95
CA PRO A 126 3.68 -1.09 -7.29
C PRO A 126 4.93 -0.20 -7.31
N CYS A 127 5.05 0.74 -6.35
CA CYS A 127 6.26 1.57 -6.22
C CYS A 127 7.45 0.71 -5.81
N LEU A 128 7.27 -0.19 -4.84
CA LEU A 128 8.31 -1.10 -4.38
C LEU A 128 8.82 -2.01 -5.49
N LEU A 129 7.91 -2.62 -6.27
CA LEU A 129 8.31 -3.45 -7.41
C LEU A 129 9.21 -2.66 -8.37
N HIS A 130 8.80 -1.44 -8.73
CA HIS A 130 9.60 -0.57 -9.61
C HIS A 130 10.95 -0.18 -8.98
N MET A 131 10.99 0.11 -7.69
CA MET A 131 12.23 0.38 -6.95
C MET A 131 13.17 -0.84 -6.96
N ARG A 132 12.65 -2.04 -6.74
CA ARG A 132 13.44 -3.28 -6.81
C ARG A 132 14.03 -3.54 -8.20
N GLU A 133 13.36 -3.09 -9.26
CA GLU A 133 13.83 -3.23 -10.65
C GLU A 133 14.88 -2.17 -11.02
N THR A 134 14.80 -0.96 -10.48
CA THR A 134 15.53 0.22 -10.97
C THR A 134 16.60 0.75 -10.03
N LEU A 135 16.50 0.53 -8.71
CA LEU A 135 17.44 1.07 -7.74
C LEU A 135 18.59 0.11 -7.43
N ASP A 136 19.57 0.62 -6.70
CA ASP A 136 20.77 -0.12 -6.27
C ASP A 136 20.40 -1.39 -5.48
N LYS A 137 21.01 -2.51 -5.80
CA LYS A 137 20.72 -3.81 -5.19
C LYS A 137 21.20 -3.95 -3.74
N ARG A 138 21.99 -3.00 -3.24
CA ARG A 138 22.36 -2.91 -1.82
C ARG A 138 21.17 -2.50 -0.95
N LEU A 139 20.19 -1.79 -1.50
CA LEU A 139 19.00 -1.34 -0.77
C LEU A 139 18.11 -2.52 -0.40
N ARG A 140 17.86 -2.70 0.88
CA ARG A 140 16.96 -3.73 1.43
C ARG A 140 15.54 -3.21 1.48
N LEU A 141 14.78 -3.42 0.41
CA LEU A 141 13.46 -2.83 0.16
C LEU A 141 12.35 -3.81 0.52
N TYR A 142 11.36 -3.34 1.31
CA TYR A 142 10.22 -4.13 1.78
C TYR A 142 8.91 -3.38 1.60
N GLU A 143 7.81 -4.10 1.30
CA GLU A 143 6.45 -3.58 1.41
C GLU A 143 5.89 -3.84 2.81
N PRO A 144 4.74 -3.23 3.20
CA PRO A 144 4.19 -3.38 4.55
C PRO A 144 3.97 -4.84 4.96
N VAL A 145 3.48 -5.70 4.05
CA VAL A 145 3.24 -7.12 4.33
C VAL A 145 4.54 -7.83 4.71
N GLU A 146 5.58 -7.69 3.90
CA GLU A 146 6.88 -8.30 4.18
C GLU A 146 7.49 -7.74 5.45
N PHE A 147 7.47 -6.40 5.60
CA PHE A 147 8.09 -5.76 6.75
C PHE A 147 7.43 -6.16 8.06
N ILE A 148 6.10 -6.17 8.11
CA ILE A 148 5.36 -6.59 9.30
C ILE A 148 5.61 -8.07 9.58
N TYR A 149 5.54 -8.92 8.55
CA TYR A 149 5.73 -10.36 8.71
C TYR A 149 7.14 -10.72 9.16
N ASP A 150 8.16 -10.12 8.57
CA ASP A 150 9.57 -10.50 8.79
C ASP A 150 10.19 -9.81 10.02
N PHE A 151 9.74 -8.61 10.39
CA PHE A 151 10.38 -7.82 11.46
C PHE A 151 9.47 -7.49 12.64
N MET A 152 8.14 -7.53 12.48
CA MET A 152 7.22 -7.05 13.51
C MET A 152 6.32 -8.15 14.07
N ARG A 153 6.19 -9.29 13.40
CA ARG A 153 5.27 -10.37 13.80
C ARG A 153 5.48 -10.82 15.26
N ASP A 154 6.74 -11.01 15.66
CA ASP A 154 7.08 -11.48 17.01
C ASP A 154 7.23 -10.34 18.03
N ARG A 155 6.97 -9.10 17.62
CA ARG A 155 7.00 -7.88 18.45
C ARG A 155 5.63 -7.28 18.71
N LEU A 156 4.63 -7.71 17.96
CA LEU A 156 3.25 -7.28 18.09
C LEU A 156 2.40 -8.40 18.72
N ASN A 157 1.47 -8.03 19.58
CA ASN A 157 0.55 -8.97 20.20
C ASN A 157 -0.73 -9.04 19.34
N PHE A 158 -0.83 -10.08 18.51
CA PHE A 158 -1.98 -10.27 17.64
C PHE A 158 -3.17 -10.89 18.38
N THR A 159 -4.33 -10.26 18.25
CA THR A 159 -5.62 -10.80 18.69
C THR A 159 -6.54 -10.97 17.48
N LYS A 160 -7.01 -12.19 17.24
CA LYS A 160 -7.91 -12.45 16.11
C LYS A 160 -9.25 -11.75 16.32
N LEU A 161 -9.59 -10.92 15.36
CA LEU A 161 -10.88 -10.22 15.28
C LEU A 161 -11.97 -11.22 14.85
N PRO A 162 -13.21 -11.13 15.39
CA PRO A 162 -14.30 -12.03 15.04
C PRO A 162 -14.96 -11.65 13.70
N VAL A 163 -14.15 -11.51 12.65
CA VAL A 163 -14.56 -11.07 11.30
C VAL A 163 -14.09 -12.02 10.23
N THR A 164 -14.82 -12.07 9.11
CA THR A 164 -14.37 -12.66 7.86
C THR A 164 -13.89 -11.55 6.94
N VAL A 165 -12.64 -11.62 6.51
CA VAL A 165 -12.01 -10.60 5.65
C VAL A 165 -11.66 -11.17 4.29
N ALA A 166 -11.80 -10.36 3.24
CA ALA A 166 -11.29 -10.70 1.92
C ALA A 166 -9.94 -10.03 1.69
N VAL A 167 -8.96 -10.78 1.17
CA VAL A 167 -7.66 -10.22 0.79
C VAL A 167 -7.47 -10.26 -0.72
N HIS A 168 -6.90 -9.19 -1.27
CA HIS A 168 -6.54 -9.13 -2.68
C HIS A 168 -5.05 -8.88 -2.83
N SER A 169 -4.33 -9.89 -3.33
CA SER A 169 -2.93 -9.77 -3.72
C SER A 169 -2.84 -8.96 -5.01
N THR A 170 -2.17 -7.80 -4.95
CA THR A 170 -1.97 -6.99 -6.16
C THR A 170 -1.05 -7.71 -7.15
N CYS A 171 -1.09 -7.32 -8.43
CA CYS A 171 -0.20 -7.89 -9.44
C CYS A 171 1.29 -7.66 -9.10
N SER A 172 1.64 -6.57 -8.41
CA SER A 172 2.99 -6.32 -7.91
C SER A 172 3.37 -7.27 -6.76
N THR A 173 2.48 -7.50 -5.81
CA THR A 173 2.66 -8.46 -4.71
C THR A 173 2.93 -9.86 -5.24
N THR A 174 2.14 -10.30 -6.24
CA THR A 174 2.31 -11.60 -6.89
C THR A 174 3.67 -11.70 -7.61
N LYS A 175 4.05 -10.64 -8.35
CA LYS A 175 5.37 -10.60 -9.03
C LYS A 175 6.55 -10.62 -8.06
N MET A 176 6.39 -10.11 -6.85
CA MET A 176 7.41 -10.13 -5.80
C MET A 176 7.37 -11.42 -4.95
N GLY A 177 6.40 -12.31 -5.14
CA GLY A 177 6.28 -13.55 -4.39
C GLY A 177 5.81 -13.36 -2.94
N VAL A 178 5.02 -12.31 -2.65
CA VAL A 178 4.63 -11.90 -1.29
C VAL A 178 3.18 -12.29 -0.94
N GLN A 179 2.45 -12.88 -1.89
CA GLN A 179 1.03 -13.20 -1.73
C GLN A 179 0.73 -14.11 -0.52
N ASP A 180 1.59 -15.10 -0.26
CA ASP A 180 1.38 -16.05 0.83
C ASP A 180 1.52 -15.34 2.18
N LYS A 181 2.53 -14.46 2.34
CA LYS A 181 2.69 -13.63 3.53
C LYS A 181 1.49 -12.72 3.79
N LEU A 182 0.84 -12.20 2.72
CA LEU A 182 -0.39 -11.40 2.86
C LEU A 182 -1.53 -12.22 3.47
N VAL A 183 -1.74 -13.43 2.98
CA VAL A 183 -2.79 -14.34 3.49
C VAL A 183 -2.50 -14.77 4.93
N GLU A 184 -1.25 -15.15 5.22
CA GLU A 184 -0.81 -15.54 6.55
C GLU A 184 -0.94 -14.38 7.55
N LEU A 185 -0.50 -13.18 7.17
CA LEU A 185 -0.62 -11.98 8.01
C LEU A 185 -2.09 -11.66 8.33
N ALA A 186 -2.97 -11.73 7.34
CA ALA A 186 -4.41 -11.56 7.55
C ALA A 186 -4.98 -12.66 8.47
N GLY A 187 -4.45 -13.88 8.39
CA GLY A 187 -4.81 -15.02 9.24
C GLY A 187 -4.41 -14.87 10.72
N LEU A 188 -3.38 -14.04 11.00
CA LEU A 188 -3.06 -13.64 12.38
C LEU A 188 -4.09 -12.65 12.94
N CYS A 189 -4.74 -11.88 12.07
CA CYS A 189 -5.61 -10.77 12.47
C CYS A 189 -7.11 -11.11 12.48
N ALA A 190 -7.56 -12.08 11.69
CA ALA A 190 -8.99 -12.37 11.51
C ALA A 190 -9.31 -13.86 11.68
N ASN A 191 -10.54 -14.15 12.10
CA ASN A 191 -11.00 -15.53 12.27
C ASN A 191 -11.06 -16.30 10.95
N ARG A 192 -11.42 -15.61 9.85
CA ARG A 192 -11.51 -16.22 8.53
C ARG A 192 -10.97 -15.27 7.46
N VAL A 193 -10.12 -15.79 6.59
CA VAL A 193 -9.56 -15.07 5.44
C VAL A 193 -10.07 -15.71 4.15
N VAL A 194 -10.56 -14.89 3.25
CA VAL A 194 -11.00 -15.29 1.91
C VAL A 194 -10.07 -14.64 0.89
N SER A 195 -9.49 -15.44 0.02
CA SER A 195 -8.78 -14.97 -1.17
C SER A 195 -9.67 -15.24 -2.39
N PRO A 196 -10.38 -14.23 -2.95
CA PRO A 196 -11.35 -14.44 -4.01
C PRO A 196 -10.72 -15.10 -5.23
N ALA A 197 -11.22 -16.27 -5.60
CA ALA A 197 -10.74 -17.01 -6.76
C ALA A 197 -10.95 -16.21 -8.07
N GLN A 198 -10.07 -16.42 -9.06
CA GLN A 198 -10.15 -15.81 -10.38
C GLN A 198 -10.01 -14.26 -10.40
N VAL A 199 -9.60 -13.64 -9.30
CA VAL A 199 -9.35 -12.19 -9.19
C VAL A 199 -7.85 -11.94 -9.10
N THR A 200 -7.17 -11.95 -10.24
CA THR A 200 -5.70 -11.81 -10.32
C THR A 200 -5.22 -10.36 -10.47
N CYS A 201 -6.10 -9.47 -10.92
CA CYS A 201 -5.79 -8.06 -11.12
C CYS A 201 -7.02 -7.19 -10.87
N CYS A 202 -6.84 -6.05 -10.20
CA CYS A 202 -7.93 -5.10 -9.99
C CYS A 202 -8.34 -4.33 -11.26
N GLY A 203 -7.59 -4.43 -12.36
CA GLY A 203 -7.88 -3.70 -13.61
C GLY A 203 -7.67 -2.18 -13.55
N TRP A 204 -7.20 -1.65 -12.40
CA TRP A 204 -7.04 -0.20 -12.24
C TRP A 204 -5.84 0.37 -13.00
N ALA A 205 -4.73 -0.38 -13.06
CA ALA A 205 -3.54 -0.05 -13.83
C ALA A 205 -3.00 1.39 -13.59
N GLY A 206 -2.72 1.73 -12.35
CA GLY A 206 -2.23 3.06 -11.94
C GLY A 206 -3.37 4.09 -11.89
N ASP A 207 -3.45 4.99 -12.86
CA ASP A 207 -4.50 6.01 -12.97
C ASP A 207 -5.58 5.66 -14.02
N ARG A 208 -5.39 4.59 -14.78
CA ARG A 208 -6.30 4.24 -15.89
C ARG A 208 -7.72 3.95 -15.43
N GLY A 209 -7.90 3.42 -14.24
CA GLY A 209 -9.23 3.20 -13.68
C GLY A 209 -10.07 4.45 -13.53
N PHE A 210 -9.46 5.63 -13.44
CA PHE A 210 -10.17 6.91 -13.47
C PHE A 210 -10.69 7.30 -14.87
N PHE A 211 -10.14 6.73 -15.93
CA PHE A 211 -10.52 7.03 -17.31
C PHE A 211 -11.30 5.89 -17.98
N TYR A 212 -11.04 4.66 -17.56
CA TYR A 212 -11.57 3.43 -18.16
C TYR A 212 -12.13 2.49 -17.09
N PRO A 213 -13.24 2.86 -16.43
CA PRO A 213 -13.82 2.06 -15.34
C PRO A 213 -14.27 0.66 -15.80
N GLU A 214 -14.54 0.48 -17.09
CA GLU A 214 -14.87 -0.81 -17.70
C GLU A 214 -13.73 -1.83 -17.60
N LEU A 215 -12.46 -1.40 -17.59
CA LEU A 215 -11.31 -2.30 -17.37
C LEU A 215 -11.31 -2.83 -15.94
N ASN A 216 -11.62 -1.96 -14.99
CA ASN A 216 -11.74 -2.33 -13.59
C ASN A 216 -12.93 -3.26 -13.35
N ALA A 217 -14.11 -2.95 -13.90
CA ALA A 217 -15.30 -3.80 -13.80
C ALA A 217 -15.06 -5.19 -14.43
N SER A 218 -14.38 -5.25 -15.58
CA SER A 218 -14.02 -6.51 -16.23
C SER A 218 -13.05 -7.34 -15.39
N GLY A 219 -11.98 -6.73 -14.87
CA GLY A 219 -10.98 -7.42 -14.05
C GLY A 219 -11.54 -7.94 -12.72
N LEU A 220 -12.58 -7.31 -12.20
CA LEU A 220 -13.19 -7.62 -10.90
C LEU A 220 -14.57 -8.29 -10.98
N HIS A 221 -14.98 -8.73 -12.14
CA HIS A 221 -16.32 -9.29 -12.32
C HIS A 221 -16.56 -10.55 -11.45
N TYR A 222 -15.53 -11.31 -11.12
CA TYR A 222 -15.61 -12.45 -10.20
C TYR A 222 -15.45 -12.08 -8.72
N LEU A 223 -15.15 -10.82 -8.38
CA LEU A 223 -14.85 -10.43 -7.00
C LEU A 223 -16.06 -10.62 -6.08
N LYS A 224 -17.16 -9.97 -6.38
CA LYS A 224 -18.37 -9.97 -5.53
C LYS A 224 -18.94 -11.39 -5.31
N PRO A 225 -19.08 -12.27 -6.31
CA PRO A 225 -19.55 -13.64 -6.12
C PRO A 225 -18.64 -14.49 -5.23
N ASN A 226 -17.33 -14.16 -5.15
CA ASN A 226 -16.33 -14.94 -4.42
C ASN A 226 -15.96 -14.39 -3.05
N LEU A 227 -16.71 -13.43 -2.49
CA LEU A 227 -16.44 -12.86 -1.16
C LEU A 227 -16.76 -13.83 -0.01
N GLN A 228 -17.60 -14.84 -0.22
CA GLN A 228 -17.90 -15.91 0.74
C GLN A 228 -18.22 -15.40 2.17
N GLY A 229 -18.97 -14.32 2.28
CA GLY A 229 -19.38 -13.71 3.55
C GLY A 229 -18.35 -12.76 4.16
N ALA A 230 -17.31 -12.37 3.45
CA ALA A 230 -16.40 -11.31 3.90
C ALA A 230 -17.14 -9.97 3.99
N THR A 231 -16.96 -9.27 5.09
CA THR A 231 -17.57 -7.96 5.39
C THR A 231 -16.60 -6.81 5.17
N GLU A 232 -15.31 -7.07 5.18
CA GLU A 232 -14.25 -6.10 4.95
C GLU A 232 -13.22 -6.68 3.97
N GLY A 233 -12.57 -5.81 3.19
CA GLY A 233 -11.53 -6.19 2.24
C GLY A 233 -10.20 -5.50 2.51
N TYR A 234 -9.08 -6.19 2.19
CA TYR A 234 -7.73 -5.66 2.42
C TYR A 234 -6.81 -5.91 1.22
N SER A 235 -5.95 -4.93 0.96
CA SER A 235 -4.96 -4.96 -0.11
C SER A 235 -3.73 -4.14 0.28
N ASN A 236 -2.79 -3.92 -0.63
CA ASN A 236 -1.57 -3.15 -0.40
C ASN A 236 -1.26 -2.15 -1.53
N SER A 237 -2.31 -1.64 -2.17
CA SER A 237 -2.21 -0.59 -3.19
C SER A 237 -3.42 0.31 -3.17
N ARG A 238 -3.20 1.61 -2.91
CA ARG A 238 -4.24 2.64 -2.76
C ARG A 238 -5.23 2.71 -3.94
N THR A 239 -4.74 2.63 -5.16
CA THR A 239 -5.59 2.68 -6.35
C THR A 239 -6.36 1.37 -6.56
N CYS A 240 -5.77 0.21 -6.20
CA CYS A 240 -6.50 -1.06 -6.21
C CYS A 240 -7.63 -1.05 -5.18
N GLU A 241 -7.42 -0.50 -3.98
CA GLU A 241 -8.44 -0.38 -2.93
C GLU A 241 -9.69 0.34 -3.42
N ILE A 242 -9.53 1.45 -4.18
CA ILE A 242 -10.64 2.18 -4.80
C ILE A 242 -11.44 1.26 -5.74
N GLY A 243 -10.75 0.63 -6.67
CA GLY A 243 -11.38 -0.24 -7.66
C GLY A 243 -12.05 -1.47 -7.06
N LEU A 244 -11.42 -2.09 -6.07
CA LEU A 244 -11.96 -3.22 -5.32
C LEU A 244 -13.23 -2.82 -4.57
N THR A 245 -13.23 -1.68 -3.88
CA THR A 245 -14.42 -1.14 -3.18
C THR A 245 -15.56 -0.89 -4.15
N MET A 246 -15.30 -0.26 -5.29
CA MET A 246 -16.32 0.04 -6.30
C MET A 246 -17.05 -1.20 -6.83
N ASN A 247 -16.36 -2.36 -6.90
CA ASN A 247 -16.88 -3.56 -7.58
C ASN A 247 -17.24 -4.71 -6.63
N SER A 248 -16.93 -4.60 -5.33
CA SER A 248 -17.19 -5.67 -4.36
C SER A 248 -18.49 -5.49 -3.59
N GLY A 249 -18.83 -4.24 -3.29
CA GLY A 249 -19.91 -3.89 -2.35
C GLY A 249 -19.46 -3.89 -0.88
N ILE A 250 -18.17 -4.11 -0.61
CA ILE A 250 -17.53 -3.96 0.71
C ILE A 250 -16.37 -2.97 0.61
N SER A 251 -15.97 -2.33 1.73
CA SER A 251 -14.84 -1.42 1.75
C SER A 251 -13.51 -2.20 1.72
N TYR A 252 -12.65 -1.87 0.76
CA TYR A 252 -11.28 -2.37 0.71
C TYR A 252 -10.31 -1.31 1.21
N LYS A 253 -9.45 -1.71 2.15
CA LYS A 253 -8.48 -0.86 2.85
C LYS A 253 -7.07 -1.42 2.70
N SER A 254 -6.06 -0.64 3.11
CA SER A 254 -4.72 -1.19 3.28
C SER A 254 -4.71 -2.26 4.37
N ILE A 255 -3.96 -3.34 4.16
CA ILE A 255 -3.75 -4.41 5.17
C ILE A 255 -3.24 -3.87 6.50
N VAL A 256 -2.56 -2.73 6.48
CA VAL A 256 -2.04 -2.04 7.67
C VAL A 256 -3.15 -1.73 8.68
N TYR A 257 -4.36 -1.36 8.21
CA TYR A 257 -5.50 -1.12 9.10
C TYR A 257 -5.96 -2.38 9.84
N LEU A 258 -5.93 -3.54 9.16
CA LEU A 258 -6.29 -4.80 9.79
C LEU A 258 -5.28 -5.17 10.89
N VAL A 259 -3.99 -5.05 10.58
CA VAL A 259 -2.91 -5.34 11.53
C VAL A 259 -2.99 -4.40 12.73
N GLU A 260 -3.19 -3.11 12.50
CA GLU A 260 -3.28 -2.12 13.56
C GLU A 260 -4.47 -2.44 14.50
N LYS A 261 -5.63 -2.74 13.94
CA LYS A 261 -6.84 -3.11 14.70
C LYS A 261 -6.65 -4.40 15.51
N ALA A 262 -5.91 -5.37 14.97
CA ALA A 262 -5.65 -6.66 15.62
C ALA A 262 -4.53 -6.62 16.67
N THR A 263 -3.78 -5.52 16.77
CA THR A 263 -2.62 -5.39 17.67
C THR A 263 -2.75 -4.25 18.68
N ARG A 264 -3.94 -3.63 18.78
CA ARG A 264 -4.25 -2.59 19.79
C ARG A 264 -4.20 -3.11 21.21
#